data_95ce759bf1f33216f43873487a6be400
#
_entry.id   95ce759bf1f33216f43873487a6be400
#
_cell.length_a   1.000
_cell.length_b   1.000
_cell.length_c   1.000
_cell.angle_alpha   90.00
_cell.angle_beta   90.00
_cell.angle_gamma   90.00
#
_symmetry.space_group_name_H-M   'P 1'
#
loop_
_entity.id
_entity.type
_entity.pdbx_description
1 polymer ?
#
loop_
_entity_poly.entity_id
_entity_poly.type
_entity_poly.pdbx_seq_one_letter_code
_entity_poly.pdbx_strand_id
1 'polypeptide(L)'
;MLIFAIPNGEKRAITVAKRLKAEGVVRGIPDLFIPQWNLWVEMKRISGGRLSPEQKGMIQYLEGVGHKVIVAKGAADASKQILEQMQEIKNER
;
A
#
# COMPACT_ATOMS: atom_id res chain seq x y z
N MET A 1 -11.24 -12.76 4.42
CA MET A 1 -9.97 -12.05 4.12
C MET A 1 -9.85 -10.84 5.01
N LEU A 2 -8.72 -10.68 5.66
CA LEU A 2 -8.43 -9.46 6.44
C LEU A 2 -7.72 -8.44 5.58
N ILE A 3 -8.21 -7.21 5.57
CA ILE A 3 -7.54 -6.06 4.96
C ILE A 3 -7.62 -4.90 5.94
N PHE A 4 -6.53 -4.19 6.14
CA PHE A 4 -6.51 -3.07 7.07
C PHE A 4 -5.64 -1.93 6.59
N ALA A 5 -5.94 -0.73 7.09
CA ALA A 5 -5.23 0.49 6.74
C ALA A 5 -3.96 0.66 7.57
N ILE A 6 -2.94 1.21 6.92
CA ILE A 6 -1.67 1.54 7.57
C ILE A 6 -1.57 3.05 7.70
N PRO A 7 -1.32 3.61 8.89
CA PRO A 7 -1.08 5.05 9.03
C PRO A 7 0.22 5.43 8.31
N ASN A 8 0.17 6.41 7.41
CA ASN A 8 1.36 6.82 6.66
C ASN A 8 1.90 8.21 7.01
N GLY A 9 1.14 9.00 7.77
CA GLY A 9 1.58 10.29 8.28
C GLY A 9 1.74 11.43 7.28
N GLU A 10 1.45 11.22 6.02
CA GLU A 10 1.80 12.16 4.94
C GLU A 10 1.09 13.52 4.98
N LYS A 11 -0.08 13.63 5.58
CA LYS A 11 -0.85 14.88 5.59
C LYS A 11 -1.14 15.37 7.00
N ARG A 12 -0.19 15.21 7.92
CA ARG A 12 -0.36 15.53 9.33
C ARG A 12 0.43 16.79 9.71
N ALA A 13 0.00 17.49 10.77
CA ALA A 13 0.77 18.58 11.35
C ALA A 13 2.14 18.06 11.83
N ILE A 14 3.15 18.94 11.85
CA ILE A 14 4.54 18.56 12.18
C ILE A 14 4.62 17.82 13.53
N THR A 15 3.92 18.32 14.58
CA THR A 15 3.93 17.70 15.89
C THR A 15 3.33 16.29 15.87
N VAL A 16 2.22 16.11 15.13
CA VAL A 16 1.60 14.81 14.97
C VAL A 16 2.50 13.89 14.16
N ALA A 17 3.14 14.39 13.10
CA ALA A 17 4.07 13.62 12.29
C ALA A 17 5.26 13.10 13.11
N LYS A 18 5.83 13.93 14.00
CA LYS A 18 6.91 13.51 14.88
C LYS A 18 6.47 12.39 15.83
N ARG A 19 5.27 12.50 16.38
CA ARG A 19 4.71 11.48 17.28
C ARG A 19 4.48 10.17 16.53
N LEU A 20 3.90 10.23 15.33
CA LEU A 20 3.67 9.05 14.51
C LEU A 20 4.98 8.34 14.12
N LYS A 21 6.01 9.12 13.80
CA LYS A 21 7.34 8.57 13.50
C LYS A 21 7.92 7.84 14.71
N ALA A 22 7.78 8.43 15.90
CA ALA A 22 8.23 7.80 17.15
C ALA A 22 7.45 6.53 17.46
N GLU A 23 6.21 6.41 16.98
CA GLU A 23 5.36 5.22 17.13
C GLU A 23 5.60 4.17 16.03
N GLY A 24 6.58 4.39 15.14
CA GLY A 24 6.93 3.44 14.07
C GLY A 24 6.23 3.66 12.75
N VAL A 25 5.61 4.80 12.52
CA VAL A 25 5.00 5.13 11.24
C VAL A 25 6.07 5.44 10.21
N VAL A 26 6.00 4.79 9.04
CA VAL A 26 6.99 4.90 7.97
C VAL A 26 6.39 5.66 6.78
N ARG A 27 7.11 6.65 6.26
CA ARG A 27 6.70 7.40 5.07
C ARG A 27 6.76 6.52 3.84
N GLY A 28 5.76 6.71 2.97
CA GLY A 28 5.72 5.98 1.69
C GLY A 28 5.21 4.56 1.78
N ILE A 29 4.90 4.06 2.97
CA ILE A 29 4.29 2.73 3.12
C ILE A 29 2.91 2.74 2.42
N PRO A 30 2.54 1.68 1.68
CA PRO A 30 1.22 1.62 1.05
C PRO A 30 0.07 1.69 2.06
N ASP A 31 -1.10 2.13 1.59
CA ASP A 31 -2.25 2.45 2.44
C ASP A 31 -2.91 1.26 3.12
N LEU A 32 -2.94 0.11 2.44
CA LEU A 32 -3.65 -1.08 2.91
C LEU A 32 -2.75 -2.30 2.85
N PHE A 33 -2.99 -3.26 3.75
CA PHE A 33 -2.26 -4.53 3.76
C PHE A 33 -3.22 -5.70 3.91
N ILE A 34 -2.98 -6.76 3.13
CA ILE A 34 -3.71 -8.01 3.18
C ILE A 34 -2.72 -9.11 3.59
N PRO A 35 -2.68 -9.49 4.89
CA PRO A 35 -1.66 -10.43 5.40
C PRO A 35 -1.68 -11.80 4.73
N GLN A 36 -2.84 -12.29 4.37
CA GLN A 36 -2.99 -13.62 3.80
C GLN A 36 -2.11 -13.85 2.56
N TRP A 37 -1.83 -12.77 1.81
CA TRP A 37 -1.05 -12.85 0.58
C TRP A 37 0.19 -11.97 0.57
N ASN A 38 0.53 -11.34 1.69
CA ASN A 38 1.59 -10.32 1.75
C ASN A 38 1.39 -9.28 0.64
N LEU A 39 0.14 -8.85 0.48
CA LEU A 39 -0.27 -7.95 -0.57
C LEU A 39 -0.55 -6.56 -0.01
N TRP A 40 0.14 -5.57 -0.56
CA TRP A 40 -0.04 -4.17 -0.21
C TRP A 40 -0.82 -3.46 -1.31
N VAL A 41 -1.64 -2.50 -0.91
CA VAL A 41 -2.43 -1.71 -1.86
C VAL A 41 -2.15 -0.23 -1.62
N GLU A 42 -1.60 0.44 -2.62
CA GLU A 42 -1.44 1.89 -2.63
C GLU A 42 -2.63 2.51 -3.34
N MET A 43 -3.41 3.31 -2.63
CA MET A 43 -4.61 3.94 -3.18
C MET A 43 -4.28 5.30 -3.76
N LYS A 44 -4.66 5.55 -5.00
CA LYS A 44 -4.50 6.83 -5.68
C LYS A 44 -5.84 7.34 -6.18
N ARG A 45 -5.92 8.67 -6.36
CA ARG A 45 -7.09 9.28 -6.99
C ARG A 45 -7.19 8.81 -8.43
N ILE A 46 -8.43 8.71 -8.92
CA ILE A 46 -8.69 8.29 -10.30
C ILE A 46 -7.99 9.22 -11.29
N SER A 47 -7.99 10.53 -11.00
CA SER A 47 -7.36 11.53 -11.86
C SER A 47 -6.22 12.23 -11.13
N GLY A 48 -5.06 12.30 -11.75
CA GLY A 48 -3.90 13.04 -11.26
C GLY A 48 -3.11 12.38 -10.13
N GLY A 49 -3.48 11.19 -9.69
CA GLY A 49 -2.76 10.49 -8.63
C GLY A 49 -1.41 9.95 -9.13
N ARG A 50 -0.31 10.32 -8.44
CA ARG A 50 1.04 9.88 -8.77
C ARG A 50 1.76 9.36 -7.54
N LEU A 51 2.67 8.42 -7.75
CA LEU A 51 3.52 7.92 -6.68
C LEU A 51 4.61 8.95 -6.37
N SER A 52 4.84 9.20 -5.07
CA SER A 52 5.99 9.99 -4.63
C SER A 52 7.28 9.16 -4.74
N PRO A 53 8.46 9.81 -4.71
CA PRO A 53 9.72 9.05 -4.67
C PRO A 53 9.81 8.09 -3.47
N GLU A 54 9.31 8.49 -2.30
CA GLU A 54 9.27 7.66 -1.10
C GLU A 54 8.39 6.42 -1.32
N GLN A 55 7.24 6.59 -1.97
CA GLN A 55 6.34 5.48 -2.28
C GLN A 55 6.99 4.51 -3.28
N LYS A 56 7.64 5.03 -4.31
CA LYS A 56 8.36 4.20 -5.29
C LYS A 56 9.47 3.39 -4.63
N GLY A 57 10.25 4.01 -3.76
CA GLY A 57 11.31 3.33 -3.03
C GLY A 57 10.79 2.25 -2.10
N MET A 58 9.69 2.54 -1.40
CA MET A 58 9.07 1.55 -0.51
C MET A 58 8.50 0.36 -1.28
N ILE A 59 7.88 0.61 -2.44
CA ILE A 59 7.37 -0.46 -3.30
C ILE A 59 8.53 -1.38 -3.73
N GLN A 60 9.64 -0.80 -4.18
CA GLN A 60 10.82 -1.58 -4.58
C GLN A 60 11.33 -2.43 -3.41
N TYR A 61 11.41 -1.85 -2.22
CA TYR A 61 11.84 -2.58 -1.03
C TYR A 61 10.92 -3.77 -0.73
N LEU A 62 9.62 -3.52 -0.70
CA LEU A 62 8.62 -4.56 -0.38
C LEU A 62 8.66 -5.69 -1.40
N GLU A 63 8.74 -5.36 -2.67
CA GLU A 63 8.87 -6.37 -3.73
C GLU A 63 10.16 -7.14 -3.61
N GLY A 64 11.24 -6.47 -3.23
CA GLY A 64 12.54 -7.09 -3.03
C GLY A 64 12.58 -8.11 -1.89
N VAL A 65 11.72 -7.95 -0.89
CA VAL A 65 11.61 -8.91 0.22
C VAL A 65 10.46 -9.91 0.04
N GLY A 66 9.89 -9.99 -1.15
CA GLY A 66 8.92 -11.03 -1.53
C GLY A 66 7.46 -10.66 -1.36
N HIS A 67 7.14 -9.39 -1.06
CA HIS A 67 5.76 -8.95 -1.00
C HIS A 67 5.27 -8.50 -2.38
N LYS A 68 3.96 -8.48 -2.57
CA LYS A 68 3.33 -7.92 -3.76
C LYS A 68 2.75 -6.55 -3.43
N VAL A 69 2.84 -5.62 -4.38
CA VAL A 69 2.27 -4.28 -4.21
C VAL A 69 1.47 -3.93 -5.47
N ILE A 70 0.23 -3.51 -5.26
CA ILE A 70 -0.59 -2.98 -6.36
C ILE A 70 -0.85 -1.50 -6.12
N VAL A 71 -0.94 -0.75 -7.20
CA VAL A 71 -1.31 0.68 -7.18
C VAL A 71 -2.68 0.78 -7.84
N ALA A 72 -3.68 1.20 -7.07
CA ALA A 72 -5.05 1.22 -7.53
C ALA A 72 -5.58 2.66 -7.59
N LYS A 73 -6.25 2.98 -8.69
CA LYS A 73 -6.88 4.29 -8.90
C LYS A 73 -8.37 4.18 -8.62
N GLY A 74 -8.75 4.42 -7.35
CA GLY A 74 -10.12 4.33 -6.90
C GLY A 74 -10.52 2.92 -6.43
N ALA A 75 -11.65 2.83 -5.75
CA ALA A 75 -12.11 1.60 -5.11
C ALA A 75 -12.44 0.48 -6.11
N ALA A 76 -13.03 0.81 -7.25
CA ALA A 76 -13.37 -0.19 -8.26
C ALA A 76 -12.12 -0.83 -8.85
N ASP A 77 -11.10 -0.03 -9.14
CA ASP A 77 -9.82 -0.53 -9.64
C ASP A 77 -9.12 -1.38 -8.58
N ALA A 78 -9.16 -0.95 -7.31
CA ALA A 78 -8.61 -1.73 -6.21
C ALA A 78 -9.25 -3.11 -6.12
N SER A 79 -10.58 -3.18 -6.14
CA SER A 79 -11.31 -4.44 -6.10
C SER A 79 -10.92 -5.36 -7.26
N LYS A 80 -10.85 -4.80 -8.46
CA LYS A 80 -10.47 -5.55 -9.66
C LYS A 80 -9.06 -6.13 -9.54
N GLN A 81 -8.08 -5.31 -9.14
CA GLN A 81 -6.69 -5.75 -9.03
C GLN A 81 -6.50 -6.76 -7.91
N ILE A 82 -7.19 -6.60 -6.79
CA ILE A 82 -7.14 -7.57 -5.68
C ILE A 82 -7.66 -8.92 -6.16
N LEU A 83 -8.78 -8.94 -6.88
CA LEU A 83 -9.32 -10.20 -7.43
C LEU A 83 -8.36 -10.85 -8.41
N GLU A 84 -7.70 -10.07 -9.26
CA GLU A 84 -6.69 -10.58 -10.18
C GLU A 84 -5.52 -11.22 -9.44
N GLN A 85 -5.04 -10.58 -8.37
CA GLN A 85 -3.96 -11.13 -7.54
C GLN A 85 -4.38 -12.43 -6.84
N MET A 86 -5.61 -12.49 -6.34
CA MET A 86 -6.15 -13.72 -5.75
C MET A 86 -6.12 -14.88 -6.74
N GLN A 87 -6.52 -14.63 -7.98
CA GLN A 87 -6.52 -15.65 -9.03
C GLN A 87 -5.09 -16.12 -9.37
N GLU A 88 -4.15 -15.19 -9.48
CA GLU A 88 -2.75 -15.53 -9.73
C GLU A 88 -2.17 -16.40 -8.63
N ILE A 89 -2.36 -16.01 -7.38
CA ILE A 89 -1.86 -16.76 -6.22
C ILE A 89 -2.49 -18.16 -6.18
N LYS A 90 -3.77 -18.25 -6.45
CA LYS A 90 -4.50 -19.52 -6.47
C LYS A 90 -3.98 -20.45 -7.58
N ASN A 91 -3.66 -19.87 -8.74
CA ASN A 91 -3.17 -20.64 -9.88
C ASN A 91 -1.72 -21.10 -9.71
N GLU A 92 -0.92 -20.41 -8.89
CA GLU A 92 0.46 -20.79 -8.57
C GLU A 92 0.53 -21.99 -7.63
N ARG A 93 -0.56 -22.34 -6.99
CA ARG A 93 -0.64 -23.49 -6.08
C ARG A 93 -1.13 -24.71 -6.82
#